data_9d662a48595207882ba5956e04bb702e
#
_entry.id   9d662a48595207882ba5956e04bb702e
#
_cell.length_a   1.000
_cell.length_b   1.000
_cell.length_c   1.000
_cell.angle_alpha   90.00
_cell.angle_beta   90.00
_cell.angle_gamma   90.00
#
_symmetry.space_group_name_H-M   'P 1'
#
loop_
_entity.id
_entity.type
_entity.pdbx_description
1 polymer ?
#
loop_
_entity_poly.entity_id
_entity_poly.type
_entity_poly.pdbx_seq_one_letter_code
_entity_poly.pdbx_strand_id
1 'polypeptide(L)'
;MYDNKQLQEISTQVRRDILRMVCSAKSGHPGGSMSSTDILTTLYFNVMKQDPATWTRDGKGQDMFILSAGHMTPVYYSVLARAGYFPVSELASFRQFGARLQGHPSIRKGLPGIFQASGSLGQGLSAACGLALGKKLYKDDNFVFCLCGDGESE
;
A
#
# COMPACT_ATOMS: atom_id res chain seq x y z
N MET A 1 19.58 4.30 -2.37
CA MET A 1 19.15 2.94 -1.97
C MET A 1 19.43 2.81 -0.48
N TYR A 2 18.45 2.38 0.30
CA TYR A 2 18.59 2.20 1.76
C TYR A 2 19.37 0.93 2.07
N ASP A 3 20.21 0.96 3.10
CA ASP A 3 20.89 -0.23 3.61
C ASP A 3 19.95 -1.08 4.50
N ASN A 4 20.40 -2.28 4.87
CA ASN A 4 19.57 -3.20 5.67
C ASN A 4 19.20 -2.62 7.05
N LYS A 5 20.08 -1.83 7.68
CA LYS A 5 19.81 -1.21 8.97
C LYS A 5 18.72 -0.16 8.84
N GLN A 6 18.81 0.68 7.82
CA GLN A 6 17.80 1.71 7.53
C GLN A 6 16.43 1.08 7.24
N LEU A 7 16.38 -0.01 6.44
CA LEU A 7 15.14 -0.74 6.17
C LEU A 7 14.53 -1.33 7.45
N GLN A 8 15.36 -1.88 8.35
CA GLN A 8 14.92 -2.39 9.64
C GLN A 8 14.36 -1.28 10.55
N GLU A 9 14.98 -0.10 10.56
CA GLU A 9 14.51 1.06 11.30
C GLU A 9 13.13 1.53 10.76
N ILE A 10 12.96 1.61 9.44
CA ILE A 10 11.68 1.95 8.81
C ILE A 10 10.62 0.88 9.13
N SER A 11 10.94 -0.39 8.96
CA SER A 11 10.04 -1.52 9.29
C SER A 11 9.58 -1.46 10.74
N THR A 12 10.49 -1.11 11.65
CA THR A 12 10.16 -0.95 13.08
C THR A 12 9.15 0.18 13.29
N GLN A 13 9.32 1.31 12.59
CA GLN A 13 8.35 2.41 12.67
C GLN A 13 7.01 2.04 12.05
N VAL A 14 7.01 1.33 10.91
CA VAL A 14 5.79 0.83 10.27
C VAL A 14 5.01 -0.07 11.24
N ARG A 15 5.67 -1.00 11.93
CA ARG A 15 5.03 -1.85 12.95
C ARG A 15 4.42 -1.05 14.10
N ARG A 16 5.11 -0.01 14.56
CA ARG A 16 4.57 0.90 15.60
C ARG A 16 3.33 1.65 15.10
N ASP A 17 3.33 2.10 13.86
CA ASP A 17 2.18 2.81 13.26
C ASP A 17 0.98 1.86 13.10
N ILE A 18 1.21 0.61 12.68
CA ILE A 18 0.15 -0.41 12.61
C ILE A 18 -0.52 -0.57 13.97
N LEU A 19 0.26 -0.74 15.03
CA LEU A 19 -0.28 -0.90 16.40
C LEU A 19 -1.05 0.35 16.83
N ARG A 20 -0.51 1.55 16.61
CA ARG A 20 -1.17 2.81 16.96
C ARG A 20 -2.49 2.98 16.23
N MET A 21 -2.52 2.74 14.92
CA MET A 21 -3.74 2.84 14.12
C MET A 21 -4.81 1.87 14.59
N VAL A 22 -4.48 0.59 14.72
CA VAL A 22 -5.43 -0.46 15.10
C VAL A 22 -5.92 -0.28 16.53
N CYS A 23 -5.03 0.08 17.45
CA CYS A 23 -5.37 0.32 18.85
C CYS A 23 -6.26 1.55 19.02
N SER A 24 -5.93 2.66 18.37
CA SER A 24 -6.74 3.89 18.42
C SER A 24 -8.13 3.70 17.81
N ALA A 25 -8.21 3.02 16.67
CA ALA A 25 -9.48 2.73 16.01
C ALA A 25 -10.29 1.62 16.71
N LYS A 26 -9.68 0.87 17.64
CA LYS A 26 -10.25 -0.37 18.23
C LYS A 26 -10.77 -1.34 17.17
N SER A 27 -10.16 -1.31 15.99
CA SER A 27 -10.60 -2.06 14.80
C SER A 27 -9.47 -2.15 13.79
N GLY A 28 -9.35 -3.28 13.11
CA GLY A 28 -8.35 -3.50 12.05
C GLY A 28 -7.79 -4.92 12.06
N HIS A 29 -6.86 -5.17 11.16
CA HIS A 29 -6.26 -6.49 10.94
C HIS A 29 -4.74 -6.39 11.14
N PRO A 30 -4.24 -6.52 12.38
CA PRO A 30 -2.80 -6.34 12.64
C PRO A 30 -1.94 -7.50 12.13
N GLY A 31 -2.43 -8.74 12.14
CA GLY A 31 -1.66 -9.94 11.79
C GLY A 31 -1.02 -9.87 10.41
N GLY A 32 -1.83 -9.83 9.35
CA GLY A 32 -1.35 -9.71 7.97
C GLY A 32 -0.54 -8.43 7.74
N SER A 33 -0.91 -7.33 8.38
CA SER A 33 -0.14 -6.08 8.31
C SER A 33 1.26 -6.23 8.90
N MET A 34 1.41 -6.91 10.04
CA MET A 34 2.71 -7.16 10.68
C MET A 34 3.60 -8.07 9.85
N SER A 35 3.05 -9.17 9.31
CA SER A 35 3.81 -10.12 8.50
C SER A 35 4.28 -9.54 7.17
N SER A 36 3.51 -8.64 6.58
CA SER A 36 3.83 -8.00 5.30
C SER A 36 4.75 -6.77 5.42
N THR A 37 5.12 -6.37 6.64
CA THR A 37 5.85 -5.11 6.88
C THR A 37 7.18 -5.06 6.15
N ASP A 38 8.03 -6.09 6.25
CA ASP A 38 9.36 -6.07 5.66
C ASP A 38 9.28 -6.14 4.13
N ILE A 39 8.32 -6.88 3.59
CA ILE A 39 8.06 -6.97 2.15
C ILE A 39 7.70 -5.59 1.60
N LEU A 40 6.69 -4.93 2.18
CA LEU A 40 6.26 -3.62 1.69
C LEU A 40 7.33 -2.54 1.92
N THR A 41 8.03 -2.57 3.04
CA THR A 41 9.13 -1.63 3.29
C THR A 41 10.21 -1.78 2.23
N THR A 42 10.68 -2.99 1.97
CA THR A 42 11.70 -3.23 0.96
C THR A 42 11.22 -2.82 -0.43
N LEU A 43 9.98 -3.15 -0.77
CA LEU A 43 9.38 -2.85 -2.06
C LEU A 43 9.33 -1.32 -2.30
N TYR A 44 8.81 -0.55 -1.36
CA TYR A 44 8.62 0.89 -1.52
C TYR A 44 9.92 1.70 -1.39
N PHE A 45 10.87 1.25 -0.60
CA PHE A 45 12.09 2.03 -0.33
C PHE A 45 13.30 1.62 -1.16
N ASN A 46 13.29 0.42 -1.77
CA ASN A 46 14.44 -0.05 -2.54
C ASN A 46 14.12 -0.64 -3.92
N VAL A 47 12.91 -1.10 -4.19
CA VAL A 47 12.61 -1.85 -5.42
C VAL A 47 11.79 -1.03 -6.40
N MET A 48 10.67 -0.46 -5.96
CA MET A 48 9.75 0.25 -6.84
C MET A 48 10.33 1.56 -7.35
N LYS A 49 10.14 1.79 -8.64
CA LYS A 49 10.41 3.08 -9.31
C LYS A 49 9.16 3.94 -9.21
N GLN A 50 9.12 4.76 -8.19
CA GLN A 50 7.98 5.64 -7.89
C GLN A 50 8.47 6.91 -7.21
N ASP A 51 7.75 8.00 -7.45
CA ASP A 51 8.00 9.30 -6.83
C ASP A 51 6.65 9.90 -6.37
N PRO A 52 6.43 10.06 -5.06
CA PRO A 52 5.22 10.67 -4.53
C PRO A 52 4.91 12.06 -5.07
N ALA A 53 5.95 12.85 -5.43
CA ALA A 53 5.79 14.21 -5.95
C ALA A 53 5.20 14.24 -7.36
N THR A 54 5.45 13.20 -8.15
CA THR A 54 4.97 13.09 -9.54
C THR A 54 3.86 12.05 -9.71
N TRP A 55 3.35 11.52 -8.60
CA TRP A 55 2.33 10.49 -8.62
C TRP A 55 1.06 10.93 -9.34
N THR A 56 0.60 10.09 -10.26
CA THR A 56 -0.68 10.24 -10.95
C THR A 56 -1.50 8.96 -10.85
N ARG A 57 -2.82 9.10 -10.87
CA ARG A 57 -3.72 7.95 -10.71
C ARG A 57 -3.66 6.96 -11.87
N ASP A 58 -3.30 7.39 -13.05
CA ASP A 58 -3.15 6.52 -14.22
C ASP A 58 -1.89 5.64 -14.16
N GLY A 59 -0.97 5.95 -13.24
CA GLY A 59 0.25 5.18 -13.00
C GLY A 59 1.25 5.22 -14.17
N LYS A 60 1.11 6.17 -15.09
CA LYS A 60 1.98 6.27 -16.25
C LYS A 60 3.41 6.65 -15.85
N GLY A 61 4.38 5.90 -16.37
CA GLY A 61 5.80 6.16 -16.15
C GLY A 61 6.30 5.83 -14.73
N GLN A 62 5.54 5.08 -13.94
CA GLN A 62 5.93 4.66 -12.59
C GLN A 62 5.44 3.24 -12.30
N ASP A 63 6.09 2.58 -11.35
CA ASP A 63 5.60 1.30 -10.85
C ASP A 63 4.30 1.47 -10.08
N MET A 64 3.43 0.47 -10.16
CA MET A 64 2.15 0.46 -9.45
C MET A 64 2.13 -0.65 -8.41
N PHE A 65 1.49 -0.38 -7.27
CA PHE A 65 1.26 -1.39 -6.24
C PHE A 65 -0.23 -1.58 -5.99
N ILE A 66 -0.67 -2.83 -5.97
CA ILE A 66 -2.03 -3.26 -5.68
C ILE A 66 -2.03 -4.12 -4.42
N LEU A 67 -2.77 -3.68 -3.41
CA LEU A 67 -3.03 -4.48 -2.22
C LEU A 67 -4.28 -5.32 -2.46
N SER A 68 -4.15 -6.58 -2.91
CA SER A 68 -5.29 -7.47 -3.12
C SER A 68 -5.95 -7.84 -1.79
N ALA A 69 -5.16 -8.24 -0.81
CA ALA A 69 -5.62 -8.45 0.57
C ALA A 69 -5.94 -7.11 1.26
N GLY A 70 -7.01 -6.48 0.82
CA GLY A 70 -7.38 -5.10 1.16
C GLY A 70 -7.57 -4.81 2.65
N HIS A 71 -7.73 -5.82 3.48
CA HIS A 71 -7.80 -5.69 4.94
C HIS A 71 -6.45 -5.32 5.58
N MET A 72 -5.33 -5.46 4.87
CA MET A 72 -3.99 -5.10 5.35
C MET A 72 -3.66 -3.60 5.15
N THR A 73 -4.66 -2.72 5.12
CA THR A 73 -4.46 -1.26 5.01
C THR A 73 -3.55 -0.65 6.07
N PRO A 74 -3.45 -1.13 7.32
CA PRO A 74 -2.55 -0.49 8.28
C PRO A 74 -1.09 -0.47 7.81
N VAL A 75 -0.55 -1.57 7.30
CA VAL A 75 0.81 -1.58 6.74
C VAL A 75 0.92 -0.70 5.50
N TYR A 76 -0.07 -0.78 4.61
CA TYR A 76 -0.07 -0.03 3.36
C TYR A 76 -0.05 1.48 3.60
N TYR A 77 -0.92 1.98 4.46
CA TYR A 77 -0.98 3.41 4.77
C TYR A 77 0.28 3.90 5.50
N SER A 78 0.83 3.12 6.42
CA SER A 78 2.07 3.49 7.08
C SER A 78 3.23 3.60 6.09
N VAL A 79 3.38 2.64 5.19
CA VAL A 79 4.42 2.65 4.16
C VAL A 79 4.24 3.85 3.22
N LEU A 80 3.02 4.11 2.72
CA LEU A 80 2.74 5.27 1.86
C LEU A 80 3.06 6.60 2.56
N ALA A 81 2.63 6.77 3.82
CA ALA A 81 2.92 7.98 4.57
C ALA A 81 4.43 8.19 4.75
N ARG A 82 5.17 7.13 5.09
CA ARG A 82 6.63 7.18 5.28
C ARG A 82 7.39 7.33 3.96
N ALA A 83 6.84 6.86 2.86
CA ALA A 83 7.37 7.11 1.52
C ALA A 83 7.06 8.52 0.99
N GLY A 84 6.25 9.32 1.72
CA GLY A 84 6.01 10.73 1.39
C GLY A 84 4.73 11.02 0.61
N TYR A 85 3.84 10.06 0.43
CA TYR A 85 2.57 10.27 -0.29
C TYR A 85 1.60 11.18 0.45
N PHE A 86 1.64 11.18 1.78
CA PHE A 86 0.85 12.06 2.65
C PHE A 86 1.50 12.15 4.04
N PRO A 87 1.12 13.14 4.87
CA PRO A 87 1.73 13.31 6.19
C PRO A 87 1.52 12.11 7.12
N VAL A 88 2.56 11.69 7.84
CA VAL A 88 2.50 10.60 8.83
C VAL A 88 1.45 10.88 9.92
N SER A 89 1.22 12.15 10.27
CA SER A 89 0.20 12.56 11.24
C SER A 89 -1.22 12.13 10.84
N GLU A 90 -1.49 11.99 9.53
CA GLU A 90 -2.80 11.55 9.04
C GLU A 90 -3.13 10.10 9.43
N LEU A 91 -2.12 9.28 9.76
CA LEU A 91 -2.34 7.91 10.25
C LEU A 91 -3.25 7.85 11.48
N ALA A 92 -3.29 8.92 12.29
CA ALA A 92 -4.19 9.04 13.43
C ALA A 92 -5.69 9.01 13.06
N SER A 93 -6.02 9.28 11.79
CA SER A 93 -7.40 9.28 11.29
C SER A 93 -7.89 7.91 10.79
N PHE A 94 -7.09 6.86 10.96
CA PHE A 94 -7.42 5.52 10.46
C PHE A 94 -8.80 5.05 10.95
N ARG A 95 -9.66 4.65 10.02
CA ARG A 95 -11.05 4.18 10.23
C ARG A 95 -11.97 5.19 10.93
N GLN A 96 -11.59 6.45 11.02
CA GLN A 96 -12.50 7.47 11.52
C GLN A 96 -13.55 7.83 10.45
N PHE A 97 -14.74 8.20 10.92
CA PHE A 97 -15.82 8.62 10.01
C PHE A 97 -15.38 9.83 9.17
N GLY A 98 -15.59 9.77 7.88
CA GLY A 98 -15.20 10.85 6.95
C GLY A 98 -13.72 10.91 6.55
N ALA A 99 -12.82 10.22 7.26
CA ALA A 99 -11.39 10.21 6.96
C ALA A 99 -11.07 9.52 5.62
N ARG A 100 -9.89 9.83 5.07
CA ARG A 100 -9.41 9.18 3.83
C ARG A 100 -8.89 7.75 4.07
N LEU A 101 -8.35 7.48 5.26
CA LEU A 101 -7.74 6.22 5.67
C LEU A 101 -8.79 5.21 6.13
N GLN A 102 -9.45 4.60 5.16
CA GLN A 102 -10.51 3.63 5.38
C GLN A 102 -9.97 2.24 5.75
N GLY A 103 -10.83 1.35 6.25
CA GLY A 103 -10.46 -0.03 6.59
C GLY A 103 -10.01 -0.89 5.39
N HIS A 104 -10.36 -0.47 4.17
CA HIS A 104 -9.92 -1.04 2.90
C HIS A 104 -9.52 0.11 1.95
N PRO A 105 -8.61 -0.11 1.00
CA PRO A 105 -8.21 0.93 0.06
C PRO A 105 -9.41 1.43 -0.75
N SER A 106 -9.51 2.74 -0.91
CA SER A 106 -10.60 3.35 -1.68
C SER A 106 -10.07 4.46 -2.58
N ILE A 107 -10.25 4.29 -3.89
CA ILE A 107 -9.91 5.32 -4.89
C ILE A 107 -10.78 6.57 -4.77
N ARG A 108 -12.01 6.44 -4.22
CA ARG A 108 -12.95 7.55 -4.06
C ARG A 108 -12.51 8.57 -3.00
N LYS A 109 -11.61 8.16 -2.11
CA LYS A 109 -11.10 9.03 -1.03
C LYS A 109 -9.94 9.92 -1.47
N GLY A 110 -9.45 9.76 -2.70
CA GLY A 110 -8.40 10.62 -3.27
C GLY A 110 -7.05 10.51 -2.56
N LEU A 111 -6.78 9.41 -1.86
CA LEU A 111 -5.50 9.21 -1.20
C LEU A 111 -4.42 8.90 -2.26
N PRO A 112 -3.32 9.67 -2.31
CA PRO A 112 -2.21 9.37 -3.21
C PRO A 112 -1.60 8.00 -2.92
N GLY A 113 -1.11 7.33 -3.96
CA GLY A 113 -0.54 5.98 -3.85
C GLY A 113 -1.56 4.84 -3.97
N ILE A 114 -2.87 5.13 -3.95
CA ILE A 114 -3.93 4.13 -4.10
C ILE A 114 -4.40 4.09 -5.55
N PHE A 115 -4.04 3.05 -6.28
CA PHE A 115 -4.45 2.84 -7.68
C PHE A 115 -5.76 2.07 -7.81
N GLN A 116 -6.03 1.14 -6.88
CA GLN A 116 -7.16 0.23 -6.93
C GLN A 116 -7.85 0.13 -5.56
N ALA A 117 -9.18 0.10 -5.58
CA ALA A 117 -9.95 -0.30 -4.42
C ALA A 117 -9.91 -1.83 -4.28
N SER A 118 -9.76 -2.33 -3.06
CA SER A 118 -9.76 -3.76 -2.78
C SER A 118 -10.51 -4.08 -1.48
N GLY A 119 -10.85 -5.34 -1.29
CA GLY A 119 -11.62 -5.80 -0.13
C GLY A 119 -12.28 -7.16 -0.39
N SER A 120 -12.76 -7.37 -1.62
CA SER A 120 -13.16 -8.70 -2.08
C SER A 120 -11.91 -9.47 -2.51
N LEU A 121 -11.55 -10.50 -1.75
CA LEU A 121 -10.32 -11.28 -1.94
C LEU A 121 -10.30 -11.93 -3.34
N GLY A 122 -9.10 -12.02 -3.92
CA GLY A 122 -8.87 -12.56 -5.27
C GLY A 122 -9.06 -11.55 -6.41
N GLN A 123 -9.88 -10.51 -6.23
CA GLN A 123 -10.16 -9.54 -7.31
C GLN A 123 -8.99 -8.58 -7.57
N GLY A 124 -8.17 -8.28 -6.56
CA GLY A 124 -7.02 -7.39 -6.72
C GLY A 124 -5.98 -7.94 -7.70
N LEU A 125 -5.74 -9.24 -7.69
CA LEU A 125 -4.83 -9.89 -8.63
C LEU A 125 -5.31 -9.75 -10.07
N SER A 126 -6.61 -9.99 -10.33
CA SER A 126 -7.19 -9.82 -11.68
C SER A 126 -7.06 -8.38 -12.17
N ALA A 127 -7.30 -7.39 -11.30
CA ALA A 127 -7.11 -5.97 -11.62
C ALA A 127 -5.63 -5.65 -11.91
N ALA A 128 -4.70 -6.19 -11.12
CA ALA A 128 -3.26 -6.02 -11.32
C ALA A 128 -2.81 -6.60 -12.67
N CYS A 129 -3.32 -7.77 -13.05
CA CYS A 129 -3.06 -8.35 -14.38
C CYS A 129 -3.56 -7.44 -15.51
N GLY A 130 -4.77 -6.87 -15.36
CA GLY A 130 -5.31 -5.92 -16.34
C GLY A 130 -4.45 -4.66 -16.46
N LEU A 131 -3.99 -4.10 -15.35
CA LEU A 131 -3.09 -2.94 -15.33
C LEU A 131 -1.73 -3.25 -15.97
N ALA A 132 -1.16 -4.42 -15.69
CA ALA A 132 0.10 -4.86 -16.30
C ALA A 132 -0.03 -5.05 -17.82
N LEU A 133 -1.13 -5.64 -18.28
CA LEU A 133 -1.43 -5.73 -19.72
C LEU A 133 -1.60 -4.34 -20.34
N GLY A 134 -2.27 -3.43 -19.65
CA GLY A 134 -2.40 -2.04 -20.09
C GLY A 134 -1.04 -1.37 -20.24
N LYS A 135 -0.15 -1.47 -19.24
CA LYS A 135 1.24 -0.95 -19.32
C LYS A 135 1.96 -1.50 -20.53
N LYS A 136 1.89 -2.82 -20.74
CA LYS A 136 2.50 -3.49 -21.90
C LYS A 136 1.96 -2.96 -23.23
N LEU A 137 0.64 -2.74 -23.32
CA LEU A 137 -0.02 -2.20 -24.51
C LEU A 137 0.45 -0.77 -24.82
N TYR A 138 0.63 0.05 -23.78
CA TYR A 138 1.12 1.43 -23.90
C TYR A 138 2.65 1.55 -23.96
N LYS A 139 3.37 0.43 -24.03
CA LYS A 139 4.85 0.37 -24.01
C LYS A 139 5.46 1.09 -22.80
N ASP A 140 4.82 0.95 -21.66
CA ASP A 140 5.31 1.43 -20.37
C ASP A 140 6.05 0.26 -19.68
N ASP A 141 7.38 0.39 -19.53
CA ASP A 141 8.26 -0.67 -18.99
C ASP A 141 8.23 -0.77 -17.46
N ASN A 142 7.38 0.01 -16.79
CA ASN A 142 7.22 -0.07 -15.34
C ASN A 142 6.37 -1.28 -14.93
N PHE A 143 6.60 -1.75 -13.70
CA PHE A 143 5.96 -2.96 -13.16
C PHE A 143 4.66 -2.67 -12.42
N VAL A 144 3.84 -3.70 -12.33
CA VAL A 144 2.69 -3.76 -11.42
C VAL A 144 2.96 -4.84 -10.39
N PHE A 145 3.10 -4.44 -9.13
CA PHE A 145 3.26 -5.33 -7.99
C PHE A 145 1.90 -5.59 -7.35
N CYS A 146 1.62 -6.83 -6.97
CA CYS A 146 0.39 -7.20 -6.30
C CYS A 146 0.70 -8.03 -5.04
N LEU A 147 0.21 -7.59 -3.88
CA LEU A 147 0.31 -8.37 -2.66
C LEU A 147 -1.01 -9.12 -2.43
N CYS A 148 -0.93 -10.43 -2.51
CA CYS A 148 -2.02 -11.35 -2.21
C CYS A 148 -1.79 -12.03 -0.86
N GLY A 149 -2.86 -12.33 -0.16
CA GLY A 149 -2.84 -13.25 0.99
C GLY A 149 -2.87 -14.71 0.53
N ASP A 150 -2.57 -15.62 1.44
CA ASP A 150 -2.63 -17.07 1.19
C ASP A 150 -4.05 -17.54 0.82
N GLY A 151 -5.04 -17.16 1.62
CA GLY A 151 -6.43 -17.59 1.43
C GLY A 151 -7.13 -17.05 0.18
N GLU A 152 -6.55 -16.08 -0.55
CA GLU A 152 -7.07 -15.61 -1.84
C GLU A 152 -6.33 -16.22 -3.03
N SER A 153 -5.30 -17.01 -2.76
CA SER A 153 -4.43 -17.63 -3.77
C SER A 153 -4.71 -19.12 -3.97
N GLU A 154 -5.70 -19.67 -3.23
CA GLU A 154 -6.14 -21.06 -3.31
C GLU A 154 -7.07 -21.34 -4.50
#